data_8d51f1759436bfce9df111dceed89586
#
_entry.id   8d51f1759436bfce9df111dceed89586
#
_cell.length_a   1.000
_cell.length_b   1.000
_cell.length_c   1.000
_cell.angle_alpha   90.00
_cell.angle_beta   90.00
_cell.angle_gamma   90.00
#
_symmetry.space_group_name_H-M   'P 1'
#
loop_
_entity.id
_entity.type
_entity.pdbx_description
1 polymer ?
#
loop_
_entity_poly.entity_id
_entity_poly.type
_entity_poly.pdbx_seq_one_letter_code
_entity_poly.pdbx_strand_id
1 'polypeptide(L)'
;GRYSYQPNLVAPSAIQAPINPFVPHELTSEEVEQTITDFVNCAALAQKAGYDGVEIMGSEGYLINEFIAARTNQRTDEWGGTYENRIRFPIEIVRRVRERVGTNFIIIYRLSMLDLVEGGSTFDEVVQLAQAIEKAGATILNTGIGWHEARIPTIATKVPRGAFSKVTAKLRGSVQIPLITTNRINTPEIAEQILAQGDADMVSMARPFLADPEFVNK
;
A
#
# COMPACT_ATOMS: atom_id res chain seq x y z
N GLY A 1 -6.92 3.17 -14.84
CA GLY A 1 -8.12 2.70 -14.17
C GLY A 1 -9.26 2.40 -15.15
N ARG A 2 -10.34 1.74 -14.71
CA ARG A 2 -11.45 1.26 -15.54
C ARG A 2 -12.05 2.32 -16.47
N TYR A 3 -12.06 3.56 -16.03
CA TYR A 3 -12.63 4.70 -16.77
C TYR A 3 -11.56 5.61 -17.39
N SER A 4 -10.28 5.27 -17.20
CA SER A 4 -9.16 5.96 -17.81
C SER A 4 -8.70 5.13 -18.99
N TYR A 5 -8.97 5.60 -20.20
CA TYR A 5 -8.52 4.94 -21.44
C TYR A 5 -7.01 5.16 -21.59
N GLN A 6 -6.22 4.31 -20.90
CA GLN A 6 -4.76 4.37 -20.90
C GLN A 6 -4.20 3.06 -21.44
N PRO A 7 -3.70 3.02 -22.68
CA PRO A 7 -3.18 1.82 -23.30
C PRO A 7 -1.76 1.45 -22.83
N ASN A 8 -1.00 2.42 -22.31
CA ASN A 8 0.40 2.22 -21.90
C ASN A 8 0.47 1.79 -20.43
N LEU A 9 -0.11 0.65 -20.11
CA LEU A 9 -0.05 0.06 -18.79
C LEU A 9 1.22 -0.76 -18.63
N VAL A 10 1.76 -0.80 -17.42
CA VAL A 10 2.90 -1.63 -17.04
C VAL A 10 2.54 -2.51 -15.84
N ALA A 11 3.16 -3.69 -15.76
CA ALA A 11 2.95 -4.66 -14.68
C ALA A 11 4.18 -5.57 -14.52
N PRO A 12 4.27 -6.35 -13.42
CA PRO A 12 5.32 -7.37 -13.30
C PRO A 12 5.23 -8.48 -14.35
N SER A 13 4.02 -8.80 -14.82
CA SER A 13 3.77 -9.79 -15.89
C SER A 13 2.63 -9.33 -16.80
N ALA A 14 2.62 -9.76 -18.04
CA ALA A 14 1.64 -9.37 -19.07
C ALA A 14 0.26 -10.05 -18.85
N ILE A 15 -0.35 -9.83 -17.68
CA ILE A 15 -1.64 -10.40 -17.27
C ILE A 15 -2.70 -9.32 -17.30
N GLN A 16 -3.72 -9.48 -18.14
CA GLN A 16 -4.83 -8.55 -18.22
C GLN A 16 -5.70 -8.60 -16.96
N ALA A 17 -5.87 -7.46 -16.29
CA ALA A 17 -6.79 -7.33 -15.18
C ALA A 17 -8.25 -7.41 -15.68
N PRO A 18 -9.19 -8.11 -14.96
CA PRO A 18 -10.58 -8.24 -15.39
C PRO A 18 -11.32 -6.90 -15.55
N ILE A 19 -10.84 -5.86 -14.88
CA ILE A 19 -11.43 -4.51 -14.88
C ILE A 19 -10.79 -3.57 -15.91
N ASN A 20 -9.83 -4.05 -16.72
CA ASN A 20 -9.11 -3.23 -17.70
C ASN A 20 -9.18 -3.88 -19.10
N PRO A 21 -9.43 -3.12 -20.17
CA PRO A 21 -9.50 -3.67 -21.53
C PRO A 21 -8.13 -3.97 -22.16
N PHE A 22 -7.02 -3.53 -21.54
CA PHE A 22 -5.68 -3.66 -22.11
C PHE A 22 -4.83 -4.69 -21.34
N VAL A 23 -4.01 -5.43 -22.06
CA VAL A 23 -2.92 -6.22 -21.48
C VAL A 23 -1.77 -5.26 -21.17
N PRO A 24 -1.22 -5.26 -19.95
CA PRO A 24 -0.08 -4.42 -19.63
C PRO A 24 1.21 -4.92 -20.28
N HIS A 25 2.14 -4.00 -20.51
CA HIS A 25 3.53 -4.34 -20.82
C HIS A 25 4.20 -4.93 -19.57
N GLU A 26 4.81 -6.11 -19.73
CA GLU A 26 5.66 -6.69 -18.69
C GLU A 26 6.96 -5.92 -18.61
N LEU A 27 7.28 -5.37 -17.44
CA LEU A 27 8.51 -4.63 -17.23
C LEU A 27 9.73 -5.54 -17.35
N THR A 28 10.75 -5.13 -18.12
CA THR A 28 12.07 -5.77 -18.08
C THR A 28 12.75 -5.48 -16.74
N SER A 29 13.84 -6.19 -16.40
CA SER A 29 14.59 -5.91 -15.16
C SER A 29 15.17 -4.48 -15.15
N GLU A 30 15.60 -3.98 -16.31
CA GLU A 30 16.06 -2.59 -16.46
C GLU A 30 14.95 -1.58 -16.23
N GLU A 31 13.73 -1.85 -16.72
CA GLU A 31 12.55 -1.00 -16.51
C GLU A 31 12.08 -1.05 -15.05
N VAL A 32 12.23 -2.18 -14.36
CA VAL A 32 12.00 -2.28 -12.91
C VAL A 32 12.96 -1.38 -12.15
N GLU A 33 14.26 -1.44 -12.45
CA GLU A 33 15.28 -0.57 -11.86
C GLU A 33 15.03 0.91 -12.17
N GLN A 34 14.61 1.25 -13.39
CA GLN A 34 14.22 2.62 -13.75
C GLN A 34 13.00 3.06 -12.94
N THR A 35 12.00 2.18 -12.79
CA THR A 35 10.79 2.49 -11.99
C THR A 35 11.14 2.77 -10.53
N ILE A 36 12.05 1.99 -9.93
CA ILE A 36 12.55 2.29 -8.57
C ILE A 36 13.21 3.68 -8.53
N THR A 37 14.03 4.00 -9.53
CA THR A 37 14.68 5.32 -9.64
C THR A 37 13.64 6.44 -9.74
N ASP A 38 12.55 6.23 -10.45
CA ASP A 38 11.47 7.21 -10.59
C ASP A 38 10.74 7.46 -9.25
N PHE A 39 10.48 6.41 -8.45
CA PHE A 39 9.97 6.57 -7.07
C PHE A 39 10.92 7.41 -6.21
N VAL A 40 12.23 7.16 -6.28
CA VAL A 40 13.24 7.92 -5.54
C VAL A 40 13.25 9.39 -5.97
N ASN A 41 13.19 9.65 -7.26
CA ASN A 41 13.14 11.01 -7.81
C ASN A 41 11.86 11.75 -7.39
N CYS A 42 10.69 11.07 -7.41
CA CYS A 42 9.43 11.64 -6.94
C CYS A 42 9.51 12.04 -5.46
N ALA A 43 10.06 11.19 -4.60
CA ALA A 43 10.25 11.51 -3.18
C ALA A 43 11.20 12.70 -2.96
N ALA A 44 12.31 12.75 -3.72
CA ALA A 44 13.25 13.88 -3.67
C ALA A 44 12.61 15.19 -4.15
N LEU A 45 11.76 15.15 -5.17
CA LEU A 45 11.02 16.32 -5.65
C LEU A 45 9.99 16.79 -4.62
N ALA A 46 9.28 15.86 -3.95
CA ALA A 46 8.37 16.19 -2.86
C ALA A 46 9.12 16.90 -1.72
N GLN A 47 10.26 16.36 -1.28
CA GLN A 47 11.11 17.00 -0.26
C GLN A 47 11.54 18.40 -0.69
N LYS A 48 12.02 18.56 -1.94
CA LYS A 48 12.42 19.86 -2.50
C LYS A 48 11.26 20.86 -2.56
N ALA A 49 10.02 20.37 -2.77
CA ALA A 49 8.81 21.19 -2.77
C ALA A 49 8.34 21.59 -1.36
N GLY A 50 8.97 21.11 -0.30
CA GLY A 50 8.67 21.45 1.09
C GLY A 50 7.64 20.52 1.76
N TYR A 51 7.39 19.33 1.21
CA TYR A 51 6.60 18.31 1.91
C TYR A 51 7.42 17.69 3.05
N ASP A 52 6.73 17.29 4.12
CA ASP A 52 7.32 16.62 5.29
C ASP A 52 7.51 15.12 5.09
N GLY A 53 6.85 14.53 4.09
CA GLY A 53 6.91 13.11 3.80
C GLY A 53 6.18 12.71 2.52
N VAL A 54 6.25 11.41 2.23
CA VAL A 54 5.53 10.76 1.13
C VAL A 54 4.88 9.45 1.60
N GLU A 55 3.79 9.06 0.95
CA GLU A 55 3.22 7.71 1.08
C GLU A 55 3.56 6.89 -0.17
N ILE A 56 4.18 5.73 0.03
CA ILE A 56 4.48 4.74 -1.00
C ILE A 56 3.33 3.74 -1.05
N MET A 57 2.64 3.67 -2.19
CA MET A 57 1.40 2.91 -2.38
C MET A 57 1.67 1.43 -2.68
N GLY A 58 1.73 0.58 -1.66
CA GLY A 58 2.00 -0.85 -1.76
C GLY A 58 0.76 -1.75 -1.61
N SER A 59 -0.44 -1.25 -1.89
CA SER A 59 -1.69 -1.97 -1.63
C SER A 59 -2.73 -1.80 -2.74
N GLU A 60 -3.91 -2.39 -2.54
CA GLU A 60 -5.14 -2.31 -3.36
C GLU A 60 -4.99 -2.76 -4.82
N GLY A 61 -3.98 -3.60 -5.15
CA GLY A 61 -3.77 -4.14 -6.49
C GLY A 61 -3.10 -3.18 -7.46
N TYR A 62 -2.42 -2.12 -6.96
CA TYR A 62 -1.57 -1.26 -7.78
C TYR A 62 -0.19 -1.87 -7.99
N LEU A 63 0.63 -1.24 -8.82
CA LEU A 63 1.89 -1.79 -9.34
C LEU A 63 2.76 -2.49 -8.30
N ILE A 64 3.01 -1.87 -7.14
CA ILE A 64 3.82 -2.49 -6.08
C ILE A 64 3.14 -3.75 -5.53
N ASN A 65 1.82 -3.71 -5.28
CA ASN A 65 1.07 -4.87 -4.80
C ASN A 65 1.01 -5.98 -5.86
N GLU A 66 0.98 -5.63 -7.14
CA GLU A 66 1.06 -6.59 -8.25
C GLU A 66 2.40 -7.34 -8.27
N PHE A 67 3.52 -6.70 -7.89
CA PHE A 67 4.81 -7.39 -7.72
C PHE A 67 4.79 -8.38 -6.56
N ILE A 68 4.11 -8.05 -5.46
CA ILE A 68 4.05 -8.87 -4.23
C ILE A 68 3.20 -10.12 -4.44
N ALA A 69 2.02 -9.98 -5.08
CA ALA A 69 1.05 -11.05 -5.20
C ALA A 69 1.42 -12.08 -6.28
N ALA A 70 1.44 -13.36 -5.92
CA ALA A 70 1.75 -14.44 -6.86
C ALA A 70 0.78 -14.50 -8.05
N ARG A 71 -0.46 -14.02 -7.88
CA ARG A 71 -1.47 -14.02 -8.95
C ARG A 71 -1.08 -13.13 -10.13
N THR A 72 -0.35 -12.05 -9.89
CA THR A 72 0.03 -11.04 -10.90
C THR A 72 1.51 -11.04 -11.22
N ASN A 73 2.35 -11.63 -10.37
CA ASN A 73 3.78 -11.74 -10.58
C ASN A 73 4.16 -13.18 -10.90
N GLN A 74 4.26 -13.49 -12.19
CA GLN A 74 4.68 -14.80 -12.71
C GLN A 74 6.10 -14.77 -13.28
N ARG A 75 6.90 -13.79 -12.87
CA ARG A 75 8.31 -13.66 -13.28
C ARG A 75 9.15 -14.80 -12.71
N THR A 76 10.24 -15.12 -13.41
CA THR A 76 11.21 -16.15 -13.02
C THR A 76 12.61 -15.59 -12.73
N ASP A 77 12.75 -14.26 -12.78
CA ASP A 77 13.97 -13.52 -12.45
C ASP A 77 14.02 -13.11 -10.96
N GLU A 78 14.96 -12.24 -10.60
CA GLU A 78 15.16 -11.75 -9.23
C GLU A 78 14.00 -10.91 -8.67
N TRP A 79 13.00 -10.55 -9.48
CA TRP A 79 11.82 -9.79 -9.12
C TRP A 79 10.57 -10.64 -8.96
N GLY A 80 10.67 -11.98 -9.15
CA GLY A 80 9.55 -12.91 -9.10
C GLY A 80 9.89 -14.30 -8.57
N GLY A 81 8.94 -15.22 -8.64
CA GLY A 81 9.07 -16.58 -8.12
C GLY A 81 8.87 -16.65 -6.62
N THR A 82 9.93 -16.74 -5.81
CA THR A 82 9.82 -16.82 -4.35
C THR A 82 9.26 -15.54 -3.73
N TYR A 83 8.69 -15.63 -2.53
CA TYR A 83 8.14 -14.45 -1.86
C TYR A 83 9.21 -13.39 -1.61
N GLU A 84 10.42 -13.79 -1.22
CA GLU A 84 11.56 -12.91 -1.02
C GLU A 84 11.90 -12.09 -2.26
N ASN A 85 11.81 -12.70 -3.44
CA ASN A 85 12.01 -12.00 -4.71
C ASN A 85 10.84 -11.05 -5.01
N ARG A 86 9.60 -11.50 -4.79
CA ARG A 86 8.41 -10.67 -5.04
C ARG A 86 8.35 -9.42 -4.18
N ILE A 87 8.83 -9.48 -2.93
CA ILE A 87 8.90 -8.31 -2.02
C ILE A 87 10.16 -7.46 -2.20
N ARG A 88 11.11 -7.85 -3.04
CA ARG A 88 12.33 -7.09 -3.32
C ARG A 88 12.01 -5.70 -3.87
N PHE A 89 11.07 -5.60 -4.79
CA PHE A 89 10.69 -4.33 -5.42
C PHE A 89 10.26 -3.26 -4.40
N PRO A 90 9.25 -3.49 -3.52
CA PRO A 90 8.89 -2.52 -2.49
C PRO A 90 10.02 -2.22 -1.50
N ILE A 91 10.80 -3.21 -1.10
CA ILE A 91 11.92 -3.02 -0.17
C ILE A 91 12.97 -2.08 -0.78
N GLU A 92 13.35 -2.30 -2.05
CA GLU A 92 14.32 -1.46 -2.74
C GLU A 92 13.81 -0.03 -2.95
N ILE A 93 12.52 0.17 -3.25
CA ILE A 93 11.91 1.49 -3.32
C ILE A 93 12.08 2.22 -1.97
N VAL A 94 11.63 1.62 -0.87
CA VAL A 94 11.69 2.26 0.45
C VAL A 94 13.13 2.53 0.87
N ARG A 95 14.03 1.57 0.69
CA ARG A 95 15.46 1.70 1.05
C ARG A 95 16.12 2.85 0.30
N ARG A 96 15.97 2.89 -1.04
CA ARG A 96 16.61 3.93 -1.88
C ARG A 96 15.94 5.29 -1.70
N VAL A 97 14.63 5.35 -1.44
CA VAL A 97 13.97 6.60 -1.05
C VAL A 97 14.57 7.10 0.26
N ARG A 98 14.70 6.24 1.30
CA ARG A 98 15.30 6.62 2.58
C ARG A 98 16.74 7.11 2.42
N GLU A 99 17.56 6.42 1.64
CA GLU A 99 18.92 6.85 1.34
C GLU A 99 18.97 8.24 0.70
N ARG A 100 18.01 8.53 -0.19
CA ARG A 100 17.95 9.78 -0.95
C ARG A 100 17.44 10.97 -0.14
N VAL A 101 16.40 10.77 0.70
CA VAL A 101 15.75 11.88 1.43
C VAL A 101 16.28 12.08 2.85
N GLY A 102 17.11 11.15 3.36
CA GLY A 102 17.66 11.22 4.71
C GLY A 102 16.67 10.79 5.80
N THR A 103 17.07 10.88 7.07
CA THR A 103 16.34 10.33 8.22
C THR A 103 15.18 11.18 8.72
N ASN A 104 15.16 12.48 8.40
CA ASN A 104 14.17 13.44 8.91
C ASN A 104 12.91 13.55 8.03
N PHE A 105 12.85 12.83 6.93
CA PHE A 105 11.70 12.83 6.03
C PHE A 105 10.77 11.64 6.35
N ILE A 106 9.47 11.88 6.43
CA ILE A 106 8.48 10.85 6.74
C ILE A 106 8.30 9.97 5.50
N ILE A 107 8.41 8.65 5.68
CA ILE A 107 8.08 7.66 4.66
C ILE A 107 6.97 6.78 5.22
N ILE A 108 5.76 6.96 4.72
CA ILE A 108 4.63 6.08 4.99
C ILE A 108 4.63 4.99 3.92
N TYR A 109 4.52 3.74 4.33
CA TYR A 109 4.28 2.65 3.37
C TYR A 109 2.85 2.15 3.54
N ARG A 110 2.08 2.15 2.44
CA ARG A 110 0.72 1.62 2.46
C ARG A 110 0.76 0.12 2.19
N LEU A 111 0.52 -0.64 3.27
CA LEU A 111 0.64 -2.09 3.32
C LEU A 111 -0.72 -2.75 3.08
N SER A 112 -0.82 -3.68 2.12
CA SER A 112 -2.01 -4.51 1.97
C SER A 112 -2.08 -5.55 3.07
N MET A 113 -3.05 -5.42 3.97
CA MET A 113 -3.27 -6.38 5.06
C MET A 113 -4.10 -7.58 4.61
N LEU A 114 -4.99 -7.36 3.66
CA LEU A 114 -5.85 -8.38 3.06
C LEU A 114 -6.07 -8.01 1.60
N ASP A 115 -5.58 -8.83 0.69
CA ASP A 115 -5.81 -8.61 -0.75
C ASP A 115 -7.26 -8.95 -1.15
N LEU A 116 -7.89 -9.93 -0.48
CA LEU A 116 -9.25 -10.42 -0.73
C LEU A 116 -9.45 -10.96 -2.16
N VAL A 117 -8.38 -11.46 -2.74
CA VAL A 117 -8.33 -12.14 -4.04
C VAL A 117 -7.56 -13.44 -3.90
N GLU A 118 -7.83 -14.40 -4.79
CA GLU A 118 -7.07 -15.64 -4.87
C GLU A 118 -5.63 -15.36 -5.30
N GLY A 119 -4.65 -16.03 -4.68
CA GLY A 119 -3.22 -15.79 -4.94
C GLY A 119 -2.69 -14.48 -4.39
N GLY A 120 -3.42 -13.85 -3.47
CA GLY A 120 -2.94 -12.75 -2.63
C GLY A 120 -2.04 -13.24 -1.50
N SER A 121 -1.48 -12.30 -0.72
CA SER A 121 -0.55 -12.59 0.37
C SER A 121 -1.26 -13.24 1.57
N THR A 122 -0.58 -14.18 2.21
CA THR A 122 -0.94 -14.72 3.53
C THR A 122 -0.60 -13.72 4.63
N PHE A 123 -1.15 -13.90 5.84
CA PHE A 123 -0.84 -13.00 6.95
C PHE A 123 0.64 -13.07 7.36
N ASP A 124 1.24 -14.26 7.34
CA ASP A 124 2.67 -14.42 7.65
C ASP A 124 3.56 -13.71 6.63
N GLU A 125 3.20 -13.76 5.35
CA GLU A 125 3.87 -12.97 4.29
C GLU A 125 3.70 -11.46 4.52
N VAL A 126 2.52 -11.01 4.94
CA VAL A 126 2.28 -9.59 5.28
C VAL A 126 3.16 -9.15 6.45
N VAL A 127 3.31 -9.97 7.51
CA VAL A 127 4.20 -9.69 8.63
C VAL A 127 5.65 -9.61 8.16
N GLN A 128 6.11 -10.55 7.35
CA GLN A 128 7.47 -10.55 6.79
C GLN A 128 7.74 -9.28 5.98
N LEU A 129 6.79 -8.87 5.12
CA LEU A 129 6.91 -7.63 4.37
C LEU A 129 6.96 -6.40 5.29
N ALA A 130 6.05 -6.32 6.27
CA ALA A 130 5.99 -5.20 7.22
C ALA A 130 7.33 -4.98 7.92
N GLN A 131 7.94 -6.06 8.43
CA GLN A 131 9.25 -6.03 9.09
C GLN A 131 10.36 -5.62 8.13
N ALA A 132 10.33 -6.13 6.89
CA ALA A 132 11.32 -5.77 5.88
C ALA A 132 11.21 -4.29 5.46
N ILE A 133 10.01 -3.75 5.34
CA ILE A 133 9.72 -2.34 5.03
C ILE A 133 10.14 -1.42 6.18
N GLU A 134 9.86 -1.80 7.44
CA GLU A 134 10.38 -1.08 8.61
C GLU A 134 11.92 -1.03 8.59
N LYS A 135 12.56 -2.18 8.39
CA LYS A 135 14.03 -2.28 8.30
C LYS A 135 14.59 -1.47 7.13
N ALA A 136 13.87 -1.35 6.02
CA ALA A 136 14.26 -0.54 4.86
C ALA A 136 14.16 0.96 5.13
N GLY A 137 13.50 1.39 6.22
CA GLY A 137 13.47 2.77 6.68
C GLY A 137 12.12 3.47 6.55
N ALA A 138 11.01 2.75 6.39
CA ALA A 138 9.69 3.34 6.58
C ALA A 138 9.53 3.83 8.03
N THR A 139 8.77 4.92 8.20
CA THR A 139 8.52 5.52 9.52
C THR A 139 7.12 5.22 10.05
N ILE A 140 6.20 4.86 9.17
CA ILE A 140 4.80 4.57 9.51
C ILE A 140 4.29 3.51 8.51
N LEU A 141 3.44 2.59 8.97
CA LEU A 141 2.66 1.71 8.10
C LEU A 141 1.20 2.16 8.08
N ASN A 142 0.67 2.48 6.88
CA ASN A 142 -0.74 2.72 6.66
C ASN A 142 -1.37 1.46 6.06
N THR A 143 -2.37 0.88 6.70
CA THR A 143 -2.91 -0.40 6.27
C THR A 143 -4.02 -0.24 5.23
N GLY A 144 -3.97 -1.04 4.16
CA GLY A 144 -4.97 -1.11 3.10
C GLY A 144 -5.73 -2.43 3.12
N ILE A 145 -6.96 -2.44 2.61
CA ILE A 145 -7.83 -3.62 2.61
C ILE A 145 -8.49 -3.77 1.24
N GLY A 146 -8.19 -4.90 0.61
CA GLY A 146 -8.87 -5.38 -0.60
C GLY A 146 -8.41 -4.71 -1.89
N TRP A 147 -8.26 -5.51 -2.91
CA TRP A 147 -8.03 -5.04 -4.28
C TRP A 147 -9.32 -4.46 -4.88
N HIS A 148 -9.18 -3.62 -5.88
CA HIS A 148 -10.34 -3.11 -6.65
C HIS A 148 -11.16 -4.21 -7.31
N GLU A 149 -10.55 -5.37 -7.56
CA GLU A 149 -11.19 -6.57 -8.12
C GLU A 149 -11.85 -7.46 -7.07
N ALA A 150 -11.64 -7.18 -5.78
CA ALA A 150 -12.17 -8.01 -4.71
C ALA A 150 -13.70 -8.05 -4.75
N ARG A 151 -14.27 -9.24 -4.55
CA ARG A 151 -15.73 -9.43 -4.49
C ARG A 151 -16.38 -8.76 -3.28
N ILE A 152 -15.59 -8.55 -2.21
CA ILE A 152 -16.03 -7.84 -1.01
C ILE A 152 -15.76 -6.35 -1.21
N PRO A 153 -16.77 -5.50 -1.33
CA PRO A 153 -16.59 -4.07 -1.54
C PRO A 153 -16.26 -3.39 -0.20
N THR A 154 -15.01 -3.44 0.21
CA THR A 154 -14.50 -2.99 1.52
C THR A 154 -14.88 -1.56 1.91
N ILE A 155 -15.29 -0.74 0.93
CA ILE A 155 -15.67 0.66 1.13
C ILE A 155 -17.21 0.89 1.10
N ALA A 156 -18.01 -0.14 0.80
CA ALA A 156 -19.45 0.00 0.64
C ALA A 156 -20.18 0.14 1.98
N THR A 157 -21.32 0.81 1.97
CA THR A 157 -22.15 1.07 3.17
C THR A 157 -22.61 -0.20 3.89
N LYS A 158 -22.78 -1.31 3.17
CA LYS A 158 -23.13 -2.62 3.75
C LYS A 158 -22.02 -3.21 4.63
N VAL A 159 -20.78 -2.73 4.52
CA VAL A 159 -19.68 -3.12 5.41
C VAL A 159 -19.76 -2.27 6.67
N PRO A 160 -19.76 -2.85 7.87
CA PRO A 160 -19.82 -2.11 9.13
C PRO A 160 -18.73 -1.06 9.27
N ARG A 161 -19.01 0.00 10.04
CA ARG A 161 -18.02 1.02 10.36
C ARG A 161 -16.90 0.42 11.21
N GLY A 162 -15.65 0.79 10.91
CA GLY A 162 -14.46 0.30 11.61
C GLY A 162 -14.17 -1.20 11.45
N ALA A 163 -14.83 -1.89 10.50
CA ALA A 163 -14.79 -3.34 10.37
C ALA A 163 -13.38 -3.95 10.26
N PHE A 164 -12.40 -3.17 9.83
CA PHE A 164 -11.06 -3.67 9.56
C PHE A 164 -10.00 -3.24 10.58
N SER A 165 -10.35 -2.49 11.63
CA SER A 165 -9.40 -2.05 12.66
C SER A 165 -8.69 -3.23 13.35
N LYS A 166 -9.43 -4.31 13.63
CA LYS A 166 -8.88 -5.55 14.21
C LYS A 166 -7.89 -6.27 13.28
N VAL A 167 -7.98 -6.05 11.98
CA VAL A 167 -7.00 -6.60 11.02
C VAL A 167 -5.66 -5.87 11.18
N THR A 168 -5.70 -4.53 11.29
CA THR A 168 -4.51 -3.72 11.61
C THR A 168 -3.92 -4.12 12.97
N ALA A 169 -4.77 -4.31 13.99
CA ALA A 169 -4.34 -4.68 15.34
C ALA A 169 -3.54 -5.99 15.38
N LYS A 170 -3.78 -6.93 14.48
CA LYS A 170 -2.99 -8.19 14.39
C LYS A 170 -1.50 -7.96 14.10
N LEU A 171 -1.15 -6.81 13.50
CA LEU A 171 0.25 -6.48 13.18
C LEU A 171 1.00 -5.89 14.39
N ARG A 172 0.27 -5.48 15.45
CA ARG A 172 0.90 -4.96 16.69
C ARG A 172 1.87 -5.95 17.29
N GLY A 173 3.02 -5.44 17.69
CA GLY A 173 4.11 -6.25 18.24
C GLY A 173 4.99 -6.94 17.17
N SER A 174 4.56 -6.98 15.92
CA SER A 174 5.38 -7.49 14.81
C SER A 174 6.33 -6.43 14.25
N VAL A 175 5.99 -5.15 14.41
CA VAL A 175 6.78 -3.97 14.04
C VAL A 175 6.82 -2.97 15.19
N GLN A 176 7.77 -2.03 15.17
CA GLN A 176 7.94 -1.00 16.19
C GLN A 176 7.44 0.38 15.73
N ILE A 177 7.29 0.58 14.43
CA ILE A 177 6.78 1.84 13.86
C ILE A 177 5.26 1.96 14.00
N PRO A 178 4.71 3.18 14.07
CA PRO A 178 3.27 3.42 14.20
C PRO A 178 2.44 2.81 13.07
N LEU A 179 1.22 2.39 13.43
CA LEU A 179 0.24 1.81 12.52
C LEU A 179 -0.94 2.77 12.31
N ILE A 180 -1.28 3.00 11.05
CA ILE A 180 -2.50 3.71 10.65
C ILE A 180 -3.51 2.67 10.16
N THR A 181 -4.75 2.72 10.65
CA THR A 181 -5.86 1.93 10.12
C THR A 181 -6.79 2.76 9.25
N THR A 182 -7.42 2.12 8.28
CA THR A 182 -8.33 2.77 7.32
C THR A 182 -9.53 1.87 7.02
N ASN A 183 -10.34 2.27 6.07
CA ASN A 183 -11.55 1.62 5.58
C ASN A 183 -12.74 1.68 6.57
N ARG A 184 -13.83 2.30 6.12
CA ARG A 184 -15.08 2.42 6.86
C ARG A 184 -14.99 3.19 8.19
N ILE A 185 -13.96 4.02 8.37
CA ILE A 185 -13.88 5.00 9.46
C ILE A 185 -14.43 6.31 8.91
N ASN A 186 -15.58 6.75 9.39
CA ASN A 186 -16.31 7.87 8.79
C ASN A 186 -17.09 8.72 9.81
N THR A 187 -16.83 8.55 11.09
CA THR A 187 -17.29 9.44 12.17
C THR A 187 -16.21 9.56 13.22
N PRO A 188 -16.17 10.68 13.98
CA PRO A 188 -15.20 10.89 15.07
C PRO A 188 -15.27 9.79 16.14
N GLU A 189 -16.49 9.37 16.52
CA GLU A 189 -16.69 8.37 17.59
C GLU A 189 -16.05 7.03 17.23
N ILE A 190 -16.16 6.60 15.96
CA ILE A 190 -15.50 5.37 15.49
C ILE A 190 -13.98 5.52 15.48
N ALA A 191 -13.46 6.69 15.09
CA ALA A 191 -12.03 6.96 15.14
C ALA A 191 -11.51 6.89 16.59
N GLU A 192 -12.14 7.60 17.51
CA GLU A 192 -11.79 7.60 18.94
C GLU A 192 -11.89 6.20 19.56
N GLN A 193 -12.95 5.45 19.24
CA GLN A 193 -13.12 4.08 19.73
C GLN A 193 -11.95 3.18 19.30
N ILE A 194 -11.52 3.25 18.03
CA ILE A 194 -10.42 2.46 17.50
C ILE A 194 -9.10 2.78 18.22
N LEU A 195 -8.82 4.08 18.43
CA LEU A 195 -7.63 4.54 19.12
C LEU A 195 -7.65 4.12 20.61
N ALA A 196 -8.78 4.31 21.29
CA ALA A 196 -8.96 3.93 22.70
C ALA A 196 -8.84 2.41 22.92
N GLN A 197 -9.24 1.57 21.95
CA GLN A 197 -9.06 0.14 21.99
C GLN A 197 -7.61 -0.31 21.71
N GLY A 198 -6.76 0.60 21.25
CA GLY A 198 -5.39 0.30 20.89
C GLY A 198 -5.24 -0.50 19.60
N ASP A 199 -6.22 -0.48 18.70
CA ASP A 199 -6.17 -1.22 17.43
C ASP A 199 -5.15 -0.62 16.45
N ALA A 200 -4.94 0.68 16.52
CA ALA A 200 -3.96 1.42 15.73
C ALA A 200 -3.49 2.66 16.51
N ASP A 201 -2.42 3.30 16.04
CA ASP A 201 -1.89 4.55 16.63
C ASP A 201 -2.54 5.77 15.99
N MET A 202 -3.01 5.64 14.76
CA MET A 202 -3.67 6.68 13.98
C MET A 202 -4.78 6.07 13.12
N VAL A 203 -5.69 6.94 12.65
CA VAL A 203 -6.72 6.59 11.67
C VAL A 203 -6.56 7.44 10.41
N SER A 204 -6.89 6.87 9.25
CA SER A 204 -6.94 7.62 8.00
C SER A 204 -8.31 7.49 7.34
N MET A 205 -8.74 8.57 6.71
CA MET A 205 -10.00 8.65 5.97
C MET A 205 -9.87 9.64 4.80
N ALA A 206 -10.65 9.42 3.74
CA ALA A 206 -10.67 10.29 2.58
C ALA A 206 -12.06 10.87 2.32
N ARG A 207 -13.06 10.03 2.13
CA ARG A 207 -14.42 10.45 1.77
C ARG A 207 -15.12 11.36 2.79
N PRO A 208 -14.91 11.22 4.13
CA PRO A 208 -15.45 12.17 5.09
C PRO A 208 -15.01 13.61 4.81
N PHE A 209 -13.75 13.83 4.44
CA PHE A 209 -13.23 15.17 4.11
C PHE A 209 -13.74 15.72 2.78
N LEU A 210 -14.12 14.84 1.83
CA LEU A 210 -14.79 15.27 0.60
C LEU A 210 -16.24 15.70 0.88
N ALA A 211 -16.89 15.04 1.83
CA ALA A 211 -18.26 15.36 2.20
C ALA A 211 -18.36 16.58 3.15
N ASP A 212 -17.36 16.78 4.00
CA ASP A 212 -17.31 17.83 4.99
C ASP A 212 -15.87 18.31 5.22
N PRO A 213 -15.46 19.44 4.57
CA PRO A 213 -14.10 19.98 4.73
C PRO A 213 -13.76 20.36 6.18
N GLU A 214 -14.79 20.68 7.00
CA GLU A 214 -14.63 21.06 8.40
C GLU A 214 -14.70 19.88 9.37
N PHE A 215 -14.65 18.64 8.87
CA PHE A 215 -14.83 17.41 9.66
C PHE A 215 -13.92 17.35 10.90
N VAL A 216 -12.66 17.81 10.78
CA VAL A 216 -11.68 17.78 11.88
C VAL A 216 -11.91 18.94 12.88
N ASN A 217 -12.52 20.06 12.44
CA ASN A 217 -12.72 21.25 13.26
C ASN A 217 -14.03 21.21 14.08
N LYS A 218 -14.86 20.20 13.88
CA LYS A 218 -16.12 19.97 14.58
C LYS A 218 -15.98 19.04 15.75
#